data_28506d2ec011f468fb1d35eb502dd81f
#
_entry.id   28506d2ec011f468fb1d35eb502dd81f
#
_cell.length_a   1.000
_cell.length_b   1.000
_cell.length_c   1.000
_cell.angle_alpha   90.00
_cell.angle_beta   90.00
_cell.angle_gamma   90.00
#
_symmetry.space_group_name_H-M   'P 1'
#
loop_
_entity.id
_entity.type
_entity.pdbx_description
1 polymer ?
#
loop_
_entity_poly.entity_id
_entity_poly.type
_entity_poly.pdbx_seq_one_letter_code
_entity_poly.pdbx_strand_id
1 'polypeptide(L)'
;MLTGIGSVNWNDPGMRQAAGLMTETADVLVHYQGGNDTGWTLTRPEGSYLFSLLPEGILHDGTVCVLGDGMVIDLDYLRHEISMMNYFHVRVTPENLKLSSRAAVCLPLHVRQDVLADQFYHASGRTQPPAGIAYAYADQITRVGLTLGDLLHLELPENQYRVRRLLAGKNLLMTRIYDQQPLELSEMLQWCSEQAKFFAPFICDTGAFIESADAAGKNVLFRAPLGALSDVSYGFYPNAACFHTLLGYAPICSGLPGRMLDRTIGVMSAVSGTVEDGPFPAGKAADKNWEERLSAKMQRQGDDSDAALRIGPFDAVATEYGVRCQHPESILLTGLNLLSGFSVIPIVTGYRYGGKTVQHLSALDAGSAIGEAEPIVTEVSGWSEDLTGISCFDQLPENAKAYIRTLEKLAGCRIGRVLTGDGSGSGLDPHSTNADSLS
;
A
#
# COMPACT_ATOMS: atom_id res chain seq x y z
N MET A 1 8.45 16.19 -12.42
CA MET A 1 9.08 14.84 -12.40
C MET A 1 8.12 13.86 -11.76
N LEU A 2 7.88 12.72 -12.42
CA LEU A 2 6.94 11.67 -11.99
C LEU A 2 7.72 10.55 -11.29
N THR A 3 7.60 10.44 -9.98
CA THR A 3 8.32 9.43 -9.18
C THR A 3 7.31 8.44 -8.59
N GLY A 4 7.55 7.14 -8.74
CA GLY A 4 6.79 6.09 -8.09
C GLY A 4 7.53 5.48 -6.91
N ILE A 5 6.84 5.26 -5.79
CA ILE A 5 7.35 4.51 -4.64
C ILE A 5 6.40 3.36 -4.30
N GLY A 6 6.94 2.15 -4.15
CA GLY A 6 6.15 0.96 -3.86
C GLY A 6 6.96 -0.13 -3.14
N SER A 7 6.31 -0.90 -2.26
CA SER A 7 6.91 -2.05 -1.62
C SER A 7 7.21 -3.15 -2.64
N VAL A 8 8.37 -3.78 -2.52
CA VAL A 8 8.75 -4.90 -3.40
C VAL A 8 8.19 -6.24 -2.91
N ASN A 9 7.78 -6.35 -1.65
CA ASN A 9 7.17 -7.56 -1.09
C ASN A 9 5.65 -7.42 -0.93
N TRP A 10 5.07 -7.82 0.19
CA TRP A 10 3.64 -7.66 0.51
C TRP A 10 3.35 -6.24 0.97
N ASN A 11 3.82 -5.89 2.16
CA ASN A 11 3.80 -4.55 2.74
C ASN A 11 5.03 -4.44 3.64
N ASP A 12 6.14 -4.00 3.05
CA ASP A 12 7.43 -3.98 3.75
C ASP A 12 7.36 -3.12 5.02
N PRO A 13 7.78 -3.65 6.18
CA PRO A 13 7.98 -2.85 7.38
C PRO A 13 8.88 -1.64 7.07
N GLY A 14 8.42 -0.45 7.48
CA GLY A 14 9.10 0.81 7.13
C GLY A 14 8.67 1.45 5.81
N MET A 15 7.70 0.89 5.08
CA MET A 15 7.13 1.56 3.90
C MET A 15 6.56 2.93 4.26
N ARG A 16 5.90 3.07 5.43
CA ARG A 16 5.41 4.35 5.95
C ARG A 16 6.54 5.36 6.14
N GLN A 17 7.66 4.92 6.73
CA GLN A 17 8.85 5.74 6.95
C GLN A 17 9.44 6.22 5.61
N ALA A 18 9.59 5.30 4.65
CA ALA A 18 10.11 5.60 3.33
C ALA A 18 9.20 6.58 2.56
N ALA A 19 7.89 6.36 2.62
CA ALA A 19 6.91 7.23 1.98
C ALA A 19 6.89 8.63 2.63
N GLY A 20 6.91 8.70 3.96
CA GLY A 20 6.98 9.97 4.70
C GLY A 20 8.17 10.83 4.29
N LEU A 21 9.37 10.23 4.25
CA LEU A 21 10.59 10.92 3.80
C LEU A 21 10.46 11.50 2.39
N MET A 22 9.80 10.79 1.47
CA MET A 22 9.63 11.26 0.10
C MET A 22 8.48 12.26 -0.04
N THR A 23 7.47 12.16 0.80
CA THR A 23 6.33 13.08 0.83
C THR A 23 6.75 14.49 1.25
N GLU A 24 7.76 14.63 2.13
CA GLU A 24 8.30 15.94 2.54
C GLU A 24 8.78 16.80 1.36
N THR A 25 9.18 16.19 0.26
CA THR A 25 9.68 16.89 -0.93
C THR A 25 8.71 16.86 -2.10
N ALA A 26 7.52 16.27 -1.93
CA ALA A 26 6.52 16.15 -2.97
C ALA A 26 5.59 17.37 -3.01
N ASP A 27 5.43 17.97 -4.18
CA ASP A 27 4.41 19.00 -4.42
C ASP A 27 3.01 18.37 -4.61
N VAL A 28 2.98 17.14 -5.16
CA VAL A 28 1.75 16.37 -5.40
C VAL A 28 1.96 14.94 -4.95
N LEU A 29 1.09 14.42 -4.09
CA LEU A 29 1.05 13.02 -3.68
C LEU A 29 -0.19 12.35 -4.27
N VAL A 30 0.01 11.30 -5.06
CA VAL A 30 -1.06 10.58 -5.77
C VAL A 30 -1.20 9.16 -5.21
N HIS A 31 -2.37 8.86 -4.63
CA HIS A 31 -2.83 7.50 -4.44
C HIS A 31 -3.59 7.05 -5.68
N TYR A 32 -3.12 6.00 -6.34
CA TYR A 32 -3.64 5.64 -7.66
C TYR A 32 -4.50 4.38 -7.68
N GLN A 33 -4.51 3.59 -6.59
CA GLN A 33 -5.26 2.36 -6.45
C GLN A 33 -5.64 2.10 -4.99
N GLY A 34 -6.64 1.25 -4.77
CA GLY A 34 -7.11 0.84 -3.45
C GLY A 34 -8.35 1.62 -3.00
N GLY A 35 -8.64 1.54 -1.73
CA GLY A 35 -9.76 2.19 -1.07
C GLY A 35 -9.45 2.41 0.41
N ASN A 36 -10.46 2.25 1.26
CA ASN A 36 -10.34 2.38 2.72
C ASN A 36 -10.03 1.06 3.45
N ASP A 37 -9.38 0.13 2.75
CA ASP A 37 -8.94 -1.18 3.27
C ASP A 37 -7.50 -1.18 3.79
N THR A 38 -6.73 -0.11 3.55
CA THR A 38 -5.36 0.09 4.08
C THR A 38 -5.21 1.52 4.57
N GLY A 39 -4.25 1.80 5.46
CA GLY A 39 -4.15 3.15 5.97
C GLY A 39 -2.82 3.47 6.67
N TRP A 40 -2.79 4.67 7.24
CA TRP A 40 -1.70 5.20 8.06
C TRP A 40 -2.26 5.84 9.33
N THR A 41 -1.49 5.79 10.42
CA THR A 41 -1.93 6.30 11.72
C THR A 41 -1.32 7.67 12.00
N LEU A 42 -2.17 8.64 12.33
CA LEU A 42 -1.76 9.93 12.89
C LEU A 42 -1.83 9.83 14.41
N THR A 43 -0.69 10.01 15.07
CA THR A 43 -0.62 10.08 16.54
C THR A 43 -0.39 11.52 16.98
N ARG A 44 -1.23 12.01 17.87
CA ARG A 44 -1.19 13.34 18.49
C ARG A 44 -1.40 13.18 20.00
N PRO A 45 -1.12 14.21 20.83
CA PRO A 45 -1.43 14.16 22.25
C PRO A 45 -2.91 13.86 22.57
N GLU A 46 -3.82 14.25 21.67
CA GLU A 46 -5.27 14.05 21.78
C GLU A 46 -5.70 12.61 21.45
N GLY A 47 -4.81 11.80 20.84
CA GLY A 47 -5.11 10.42 20.47
C GLY A 47 -4.46 9.98 19.16
N SER A 48 -4.69 8.72 18.81
CA SER A 48 -4.27 8.14 17.54
C SER A 48 -5.48 7.86 16.66
N TYR A 49 -5.37 8.15 15.37
CA TYR A 49 -6.43 7.92 14.39
C TYR A 49 -5.88 7.31 13.10
N LEU A 50 -6.56 6.28 12.59
CA LEU A 50 -6.22 5.62 11.34
C LEU A 50 -6.91 6.33 10.17
N PHE A 51 -6.13 6.80 9.20
CA PHE A 51 -6.59 7.35 7.94
C PHE A 51 -6.29 6.37 6.81
N SER A 52 -7.25 6.13 5.94
CA SER A 52 -7.14 5.15 4.85
C SER A 52 -7.23 5.80 3.46
N LEU A 53 -8.17 6.73 3.26
CA LEU A 53 -8.34 7.40 1.97
C LEU A 53 -7.49 8.67 1.85
N LEU A 54 -7.43 9.50 2.91
CA LEU A 54 -6.63 10.72 2.87
C LEU A 54 -5.14 10.38 2.88
N PRO A 55 -4.39 10.81 1.84
CA PRO A 55 -2.94 10.63 1.83
C PRO A 55 -2.26 11.45 2.93
N GLU A 56 -1.17 10.92 3.48
CA GLU A 56 -0.38 11.60 4.53
C GLU A 56 0.18 12.95 4.13
N GLY A 57 0.32 13.21 2.82
CA GLY A 57 0.70 14.52 2.28
C GLY A 57 -0.21 15.66 2.68
N ILE A 58 -1.44 15.36 3.13
CA ILE A 58 -2.38 16.38 3.65
C ILE A 58 -1.84 17.10 4.89
N LEU A 59 -0.85 16.53 5.57
CA LEU A 59 -0.18 17.14 6.74
C LEU A 59 0.89 18.16 6.36
N HIS A 60 1.30 18.19 5.10
CA HIS A 60 2.39 19.06 4.64
C HIS A 60 1.84 20.28 3.90
N ASP A 61 2.18 21.46 4.38
CA ASP A 61 1.83 22.71 3.74
C ASP A 61 2.39 22.78 2.31
N GLY A 62 1.53 23.04 1.34
CA GLY A 62 1.90 23.14 -0.08
C GLY A 62 1.82 21.84 -0.87
N THR A 63 1.64 20.68 -0.23
CA THR A 63 1.40 19.40 -0.93
C THR A 63 -0.07 19.30 -1.33
N VAL A 64 -0.33 18.92 -2.58
CA VAL A 64 -1.68 18.59 -3.05
C VAL A 64 -1.84 17.07 -3.11
N CYS A 65 -2.81 16.54 -2.39
CA CYS A 65 -3.18 15.13 -2.40
C CYS A 65 -4.16 14.82 -3.53
N VAL A 66 -3.95 13.72 -4.24
CA VAL A 66 -4.79 13.28 -5.34
C VAL A 66 -5.24 11.84 -5.10
N LEU A 67 -6.54 11.59 -5.16
CA LEU A 67 -7.11 10.26 -5.29
C LEU A 67 -7.40 10.01 -6.77
N GLY A 68 -6.61 9.11 -7.38
CA GLY A 68 -6.56 8.91 -8.83
C GLY A 68 -7.70 8.08 -9.40
N ASP A 69 -7.65 7.84 -10.71
CA ASP A 69 -8.69 7.16 -11.50
C ASP A 69 -8.96 5.73 -11.05
N GLY A 70 -7.91 5.03 -10.58
CA GLY A 70 -8.01 3.64 -10.14
C GLY A 70 -8.49 3.45 -8.70
N MET A 71 -8.80 4.51 -7.97
CA MET A 71 -9.31 4.43 -6.60
C MET A 71 -10.78 4.02 -6.56
N VAL A 72 -11.15 3.32 -5.50
CA VAL A 72 -12.54 3.15 -5.05
C VAL A 72 -12.74 4.00 -3.81
N ILE A 73 -13.66 4.95 -3.87
CA ILE A 73 -13.84 5.95 -2.82
C ILE A 73 -15.16 5.74 -2.09
N ASP A 74 -15.06 5.39 -0.82
CA ASP A 74 -16.17 5.45 0.14
C ASP A 74 -16.32 6.90 0.61
N LEU A 75 -17.38 7.56 0.17
CA LEU A 75 -17.60 8.99 0.42
C LEU A 75 -18.01 9.29 1.87
N ASP A 76 -18.70 8.36 2.53
CA ASP A 76 -19.02 8.52 3.96
C ASP A 76 -17.74 8.42 4.80
N TYR A 77 -16.90 7.45 4.48
CA TYR A 77 -15.61 7.27 5.14
C TYR A 77 -14.69 8.47 4.91
N LEU A 78 -14.53 8.92 3.65
CA LEU A 78 -13.73 10.10 3.32
C LEU A 78 -14.22 11.37 4.03
N ARG A 79 -15.55 11.56 4.09
CA ARG A 79 -16.15 12.70 4.80
C ARG A 79 -15.83 12.66 6.30
N HIS A 80 -15.87 11.46 6.89
CA HIS A 80 -15.47 11.25 8.27
C HIS A 80 -14.01 11.59 8.49
N GLU A 81 -13.09 11.11 7.63
CA GLU A 81 -11.67 11.45 7.69
C GLU A 81 -11.40 12.95 7.57
N ILE A 82 -12.09 13.63 6.64
CA ILE A 82 -12.01 15.10 6.51
C ILE A 82 -12.43 15.79 7.82
N SER A 83 -13.50 15.29 8.45
CA SER A 83 -13.97 15.80 9.74
C SER A 83 -12.94 15.60 10.85
N MET A 84 -12.30 14.42 10.89
CA MET A 84 -11.25 14.11 11.88
C MET A 84 -9.99 14.96 11.65
N MET A 85 -9.58 15.20 10.39
CA MET A 85 -8.47 16.11 10.09
C MET A 85 -8.76 17.53 10.61
N ASN A 86 -9.99 18.02 10.40
CA ASN A 86 -10.40 19.32 10.94
C ASN A 86 -10.35 19.34 12.48
N TYR A 87 -10.70 18.24 13.16
CA TYR A 87 -10.56 18.08 14.61
C TYR A 87 -9.08 18.20 15.04
N PHE A 88 -8.15 17.65 14.26
CA PHE A 88 -6.71 17.80 14.47
C PHE A 88 -6.13 19.11 13.93
N HIS A 89 -6.97 20.09 13.61
CA HIS A 89 -6.61 21.41 13.06
C HIS A 89 -5.88 21.37 11.71
N VAL A 90 -6.04 20.28 10.95
CA VAL A 90 -5.55 20.16 9.58
C VAL A 90 -6.70 20.44 8.61
N ARG A 91 -6.60 21.51 7.85
CA ARG A 91 -7.64 21.91 6.90
C ARG A 91 -7.56 21.08 5.63
N VAL A 92 -8.66 20.41 5.29
CA VAL A 92 -8.82 19.72 4.00
C VAL A 92 -9.77 20.53 3.13
N THR A 93 -9.29 20.95 1.98
CA THR A 93 -10.02 21.86 1.07
C THR A 93 -9.82 21.40 -0.39
N PRO A 94 -10.64 21.91 -1.32
CA PRO A 94 -10.45 21.63 -2.75
C PRO A 94 -9.10 22.07 -3.32
N GLU A 95 -8.36 22.93 -2.63
CA GLU A 95 -7.02 23.37 -3.04
C GLU A 95 -5.96 22.30 -2.74
N ASN A 96 -6.08 21.56 -1.63
CA ASN A 96 -5.09 20.57 -1.21
C ASN A 96 -5.55 19.09 -1.32
N LEU A 97 -6.81 18.84 -1.74
CA LEU A 97 -7.33 17.50 -2.06
C LEU A 97 -8.05 17.50 -3.40
N LYS A 98 -7.68 16.59 -4.29
CA LYS A 98 -8.31 16.38 -5.60
C LYS A 98 -8.82 14.94 -5.71
N LEU A 99 -10.05 14.79 -6.19
CA LEU A 99 -10.67 13.48 -6.43
C LEU A 99 -10.89 13.31 -7.94
N SER A 100 -10.46 12.17 -8.47
CA SER A 100 -10.68 11.89 -9.89
C SER A 100 -12.17 11.70 -10.19
N SER A 101 -12.66 12.40 -11.21
CA SER A 101 -14.01 12.17 -11.74
C SER A 101 -14.23 10.74 -12.24
N ARG A 102 -13.16 10.00 -12.54
CA ARG A 102 -13.20 8.59 -13.02
C ARG A 102 -13.13 7.57 -11.89
N ALA A 103 -12.77 7.97 -10.67
CA ALA A 103 -12.70 7.07 -9.52
C ALA A 103 -14.07 6.43 -9.26
N ALA A 104 -14.04 5.15 -8.91
CA ALA A 104 -15.25 4.40 -8.62
C ALA A 104 -15.84 4.79 -7.26
N VAL A 105 -17.16 4.82 -7.16
CA VAL A 105 -17.86 5.11 -5.91
C VAL A 105 -18.14 3.81 -5.16
N CYS A 106 -17.63 3.70 -3.93
CA CYS A 106 -18.11 2.69 -2.99
C CYS A 106 -19.43 3.17 -2.39
N LEU A 107 -20.52 2.57 -2.83
CA LEU A 107 -21.86 2.88 -2.34
C LEU A 107 -22.14 2.12 -1.02
N PRO A 108 -23.04 2.60 -0.16
CA PRO A 108 -23.42 1.90 1.07
C PRO A 108 -23.85 0.44 0.85
N LEU A 109 -24.41 0.15 -0.32
CA LEU A 109 -24.79 -1.22 -0.71
C LEU A 109 -23.59 -2.16 -0.88
N HIS A 110 -22.40 -1.65 -1.27
CA HIS A 110 -21.18 -2.46 -1.41
C HIS A 110 -20.65 -2.88 -0.04
N VAL A 111 -20.59 -1.94 0.90
CA VAL A 111 -20.20 -2.20 2.30
C VAL A 111 -21.15 -3.23 2.92
N ARG A 112 -22.48 -3.02 2.75
CA ARG A 112 -23.49 -3.96 3.25
C ARG A 112 -23.34 -5.34 2.62
N GLN A 113 -23.10 -5.43 1.31
CA GLN A 113 -22.88 -6.70 0.62
C GLN A 113 -21.63 -7.41 1.16
N ASP A 114 -20.54 -6.68 1.40
CA ASP A 114 -19.29 -7.24 1.90
C ASP A 114 -19.46 -7.84 3.30
N VAL A 115 -20.13 -7.11 4.20
CA VAL A 115 -20.46 -7.61 5.56
C VAL A 115 -21.32 -8.88 5.50
N LEU A 116 -22.34 -8.90 4.64
CA LEU A 116 -23.25 -10.05 4.53
C LEU A 116 -22.59 -11.25 3.87
N ALA A 117 -21.73 -11.02 2.89
CA ALA A 117 -20.96 -12.09 2.24
C ALA A 117 -19.98 -12.73 3.21
N ASP A 118 -19.27 -11.91 4.01
CA ASP A 118 -18.37 -12.39 5.03
C ASP A 118 -19.09 -13.29 6.05
N GLN A 119 -20.24 -12.87 6.53
CA GLN A 119 -21.09 -13.66 7.43
C GLN A 119 -21.61 -14.95 6.76
N PHE A 120 -22.04 -14.88 5.49
CA PHE A 120 -22.63 -15.99 4.77
C PHE A 120 -21.60 -17.08 4.43
N TYR A 121 -20.43 -16.69 3.98
CA TYR A 121 -19.36 -17.64 3.61
C TYR A 121 -18.52 -18.09 4.80
N HIS A 122 -18.80 -17.60 6.00
CA HIS A 122 -18.00 -17.88 7.20
C HIS A 122 -16.50 -17.70 6.92
N ALA A 123 -16.15 -16.58 6.27
CA ALA A 123 -14.78 -16.26 5.91
C ALA A 123 -13.95 -16.05 7.18
N SER A 124 -13.59 -17.16 7.84
CA SER A 124 -12.66 -17.16 8.96
C SER A 124 -11.26 -16.84 8.43
N GLY A 125 -10.60 -15.87 9.01
CA GLY A 125 -9.22 -15.52 8.67
C GLY A 125 -9.08 -14.23 7.88
N ARG A 126 -10.14 -13.46 7.71
CA ARG A 126 -10.04 -12.13 7.11
C ARG A 126 -9.46 -11.16 8.13
N THR A 127 -8.29 -10.59 7.83
CA THR A 127 -7.59 -9.65 8.71
C THR A 127 -8.15 -8.24 8.61
N GLN A 128 -8.74 -7.88 7.46
CA GLN A 128 -9.30 -6.56 7.21
C GLN A 128 -10.83 -6.54 7.37
N PRO A 129 -11.41 -5.49 7.99
CA PRO A 129 -12.85 -5.37 8.09
C PRO A 129 -13.50 -5.21 6.70
N PRO A 130 -14.75 -5.68 6.52
CA PRO A 130 -15.49 -5.51 5.26
C PRO A 130 -15.64 -4.02 4.92
N ALA A 131 -15.08 -3.60 3.79
CA ALA A 131 -15.07 -2.21 3.34
C ALA A 131 -15.83 -1.97 2.01
N GLY A 132 -16.32 -3.04 1.37
CA GLY A 132 -17.08 -2.97 0.11
C GLY A 132 -16.21 -2.76 -1.13
N ILE A 133 -14.90 -2.61 -1.01
CA ILE A 133 -13.98 -2.20 -2.07
C ILE A 133 -13.97 -3.20 -3.23
N ALA A 134 -13.84 -4.49 -2.94
CA ALA A 134 -13.83 -5.54 -3.95
C ALA A 134 -15.14 -5.59 -4.77
N TYR A 135 -16.29 -5.36 -4.12
CA TYR A 135 -17.59 -5.32 -4.78
C TYR A 135 -17.75 -4.09 -5.66
N ALA A 136 -17.22 -2.95 -5.26
CA ALA A 136 -17.21 -1.75 -6.09
C ALA A 136 -16.31 -1.91 -7.33
N TYR A 137 -15.12 -2.51 -7.19
CA TYR A 137 -14.27 -2.89 -8.33
C TYR A 137 -14.98 -3.90 -9.26
N ALA A 138 -15.63 -4.92 -8.71
CA ALA A 138 -16.38 -5.89 -9.52
C ALA A 138 -17.49 -5.22 -10.32
N ASP A 139 -18.21 -4.27 -9.72
CA ASP A 139 -19.26 -3.52 -10.40
C ASP A 139 -18.71 -2.57 -11.48
N GLN A 140 -17.52 -2.01 -11.28
CA GLN A 140 -16.80 -1.23 -12.30
C GLN A 140 -16.42 -2.13 -13.49
N ILE A 141 -15.85 -3.31 -13.25
CA ILE A 141 -15.44 -4.25 -14.30
C ILE A 141 -16.67 -4.78 -15.07
N THR A 142 -17.78 -5.03 -14.39
CA THR A 142 -19.05 -5.41 -15.03
C THR A 142 -19.81 -4.22 -15.65
N ARG A 143 -19.29 -3.00 -15.52
CA ARG A 143 -19.80 -1.75 -16.10
C ARG A 143 -21.19 -1.37 -15.59
N VAL A 144 -21.49 -1.69 -14.34
CA VAL A 144 -22.75 -1.31 -13.67
C VAL A 144 -22.50 -0.29 -12.55
N GLY A 145 -21.26 -0.17 -12.07
CA GLY A 145 -20.86 0.77 -11.02
C GLY A 145 -20.99 2.23 -11.46
N LEU A 146 -20.81 3.12 -10.49
CA LEU A 146 -20.82 4.58 -10.67
C LEU A 146 -19.41 5.15 -10.45
N THR A 147 -19.11 6.21 -11.19
CA THR A 147 -17.93 7.05 -10.95
C THR A 147 -18.33 8.34 -10.22
N LEU A 148 -17.34 9.04 -9.66
CA LEU A 148 -17.59 10.37 -9.07
C LEU A 148 -18.15 11.37 -10.09
N GLY A 149 -17.74 11.28 -11.36
CA GLY A 149 -18.29 12.09 -12.45
C GLY A 149 -19.77 11.81 -12.69
N ASP A 150 -20.22 10.55 -12.56
CA ASP A 150 -21.64 10.22 -12.68
C ASP A 150 -22.49 10.86 -11.57
N LEU A 151 -21.93 10.97 -10.35
CA LEU A 151 -22.62 11.66 -9.25
C LEU A 151 -22.79 13.15 -9.50
N LEU A 152 -21.84 13.81 -10.15
CA LEU A 152 -21.94 15.24 -10.51
C LEU A 152 -23.08 15.50 -11.51
N HIS A 153 -23.49 14.50 -12.25
CA HIS A 153 -24.52 14.55 -13.28
C HIS A 153 -25.69 13.62 -12.97
N LEU A 154 -26.05 13.52 -11.69
CA LEU A 154 -27.15 12.66 -11.23
C LEU A 154 -28.53 13.10 -11.77
N GLU A 155 -28.66 14.34 -12.21
CA GLU A 155 -29.85 14.87 -12.89
C GLU A 155 -30.11 14.18 -14.25
N LEU A 156 -29.10 13.59 -14.88
CA LEU A 156 -29.23 12.88 -16.14
C LEU A 156 -30.03 11.58 -15.92
N PRO A 157 -31.10 11.32 -16.73
CA PRO A 157 -31.93 10.13 -16.60
C PRO A 157 -31.14 8.83 -16.69
N GLU A 158 -30.04 8.82 -17.46
CA GLU A 158 -29.16 7.65 -17.61
C GLU A 158 -28.44 7.31 -16.31
N ASN A 159 -27.90 8.28 -15.58
CA ASN A 159 -27.22 8.06 -14.30
C ASN A 159 -28.20 7.58 -13.22
N GLN A 160 -29.40 8.15 -13.17
CA GLN A 160 -30.46 7.64 -12.29
C GLN A 160 -30.87 6.20 -12.65
N TYR A 161 -30.95 5.87 -13.96
CA TYR A 161 -31.23 4.52 -14.42
C TYR A 161 -30.13 3.55 -14.00
N ARG A 162 -28.86 3.94 -14.06
CA ARG A 162 -27.73 3.12 -13.61
C ARG A 162 -27.82 2.83 -12.11
N VAL A 163 -28.11 3.84 -11.27
CA VAL A 163 -28.37 3.64 -9.83
C VAL A 163 -29.50 2.64 -9.60
N ARG A 164 -30.63 2.83 -10.28
CA ARG A 164 -31.81 1.95 -10.19
C ARG A 164 -31.48 0.51 -10.60
N ARG A 165 -30.78 0.33 -11.72
CA ARG A 165 -30.40 -0.99 -12.23
C ARG A 165 -29.44 -1.70 -11.27
N LEU A 166 -28.43 -1.00 -10.78
CA LEU A 166 -27.48 -1.54 -9.82
C LEU A 166 -28.19 -1.97 -8.53
N LEU A 167 -29.00 -1.09 -7.96
CA LEU A 167 -29.75 -1.35 -6.73
C LEU A 167 -30.71 -2.54 -6.89
N ALA A 168 -31.40 -2.64 -8.02
CA ALA A 168 -32.31 -3.77 -8.28
C ALA A 168 -31.56 -5.11 -8.28
N GLY A 169 -30.39 -5.18 -8.91
CA GLY A 169 -29.54 -6.38 -8.90
C GLY A 169 -29.03 -6.73 -7.50
N LYS A 170 -28.54 -5.74 -6.76
CA LYS A 170 -28.06 -5.96 -5.39
C LYS A 170 -29.21 -6.33 -4.43
N ASN A 171 -30.39 -5.74 -4.57
CA ASN A 171 -31.55 -6.11 -3.76
C ASN A 171 -32.00 -7.55 -3.97
N LEU A 172 -31.82 -8.12 -5.17
CA LEU A 172 -32.05 -9.56 -5.38
C LEU A 172 -31.09 -10.42 -4.56
N LEU A 173 -29.80 -10.05 -4.47
CA LEU A 173 -28.85 -10.72 -3.60
C LEU A 173 -29.23 -10.56 -2.13
N MET A 174 -29.56 -9.34 -1.68
CA MET A 174 -29.98 -9.07 -0.31
C MET A 174 -31.16 -9.93 0.11
N THR A 175 -32.20 -9.97 -0.73
CA THR A 175 -33.47 -10.66 -0.35
C THR A 175 -33.43 -12.16 -0.60
N ARG A 176 -32.71 -12.66 -1.61
CA ARG A 176 -32.77 -14.08 -2.00
C ARG A 176 -31.63 -14.92 -1.46
N ILE A 177 -30.47 -14.31 -1.23
CA ILE A 177 -29.28 -15.01 -0.76
C ILE A 177 -29.04 -14.73 0.73
N TYR A 178 -29.14 -13.48 1.13
CA TYR A 178 -28.78 -13.07 2.49
C TYR A 178 -29.98 -12.92 3.43
N ASP A 179 -31.22 -13.14 2.94
CA ASP A 179 -32.48 -13.00 3.69
C ASP A 179 -32.59 -11.64 4.42
N GLN A 180 -32.23 -10.56 3.73
CA GLN A 180 -32.21 -9.19 4.24
C GLN A 180 -33.24 -8.32 3.53
N GLN A 181 -33.64 -7.24 4.20
CA GLN A 181 -34.53 -6.25 3.60
C GLN A 181 -33.84 -5.53 2.42
N PRO A 182 -34.55 -5.22 1.34
CA PRO A 182 -34.01 -4.43 0.24
C PRO A 182 -33.69 -3.00 0.71
N LEU A 183 -32.79 -2.35 -0.03
CA LEU A 183 -32.51 -0.93 0.11
C LEU A 183 -33.48 -0.12 -0.76
N GLU A 184 -33.95 1.02 -0.25
CA GLU A 184 -34.87 1.87 -0.98
C GLU A 184 -34.17 2.76 -2.01
N LEU A 185 -34.74 2.84 -3.21
CA LEU A 185 -34.17 3.67 -4.28
C LEU A 185 -34.11 5.16 -3.91
N SER A 186 -35.14 5.65 -3.26
CA SER A 186 -35.20 7.06 -2.81
C SER A 186 -34.08 7.42 -1.87
N GLU A 187 -33.76 6.54 -0.92
CA GLU A 187 -32.68 6.72 0.04
C GLU A 187 -31.32 6.71 -0.68
N MET A 188 -31.12 5.78 -1.62
CA MET A 188 -29.88 5.72 -2.40
C MET A 188 -29.68 6.96 -3.27
N LEU A 189 -30.73 7.44 -3.95
CA LEU A 189 -30.63 8.65 -4.75
C LEU A 189 -30.40 9.91 -3.90
N GLN A 190 -31.04 9.97 -2.72
CA GLN A 190 -30.79 11.04 -1.75
C GLN A 190 -29.32 11.03 -1.31
N TRP A 191 -28.80 9.88 -0.89
CA TRP A 191 -27.40 9.73 -0.51
C TRP A 191 -26.47 10.19 -1.65
N CYS A 192 -26.68 9.73 -2.87
CA CYS A 192 -25.88 10.14 -4.03
C CYS A 192 -25.90 11.69 -4.21
N SER A 193 -27.06 12.29 -4.08
CA SER A 193 -27.22 13.76 -4.21
C SER A 193 -26.51 14.53 -3.12
N GLU A 194 -26.59 14.08 -1.89
CA GLU A 194 -25.91 14.71 -0.73
C GLU A 194 -24.38 14.61 -0.86
N GLN A 195 -23.86 13.45 -1.27
CA GLN A 195 -22.43 13.26 -1.48
C GLN A 195 -21.93 14.08 -2.69
N ALA A 196 -22.67 14.08 -3.79
CA ALA A 196 -22.35 14.91 -4.95
C ALA A 196 -22.23 16.39 -4.58
N LYS A 197 -23.18 16.92 -3.83
CA LYS A 197 -23.17 18.31 -3.38
C LYS A 197 -21.97 18.66 -2.51
N PHE A 198 -21.58 17.75 -1.60
CA PHE A 198 -20.44 17.99 -0.71
C PHE A 198 -19.11 17.91 -1.46
N PHE A 199 -18.94 16.87 -2.30
CA PHE A 199 -17.66 16.59 -2.95
C PHE A 199 -17.47 17.28 -4.31
N ALA A 200 -18.50 17.89 -4.89
CA ALA A 200 -18.38 18.58 -6.19
C ALA A 200 -17.15 19.51 -6.29
N PRO A 201 -16.79 20.33 -5.28
CA PRO A 201 -15.61 21.20 -5.38
C PRO A 201 -14.28 20.44 -5.45
N PHE A 202 -14.21 19.19 -4.95
CA PHE A 202 -13.00 18.37 -4.91
C PHE A 202 -12.80 17.55 -6.19
N ILE A 203 -13.88 17.29 -6.94
CA ILE A 203 -13.88 16.41 -8.10
C ILE A 203 -13.38 17.16 -9.33
N CYS A 204 -12.38 16.59 -10.02
CA CYS A 204 -11.80 17.20 -11.22
C CYS A 204 -11.23 16.14 -12.17
N ASP A 205 -10.69 16.57 -13.30
CA ASP A 205 -9.80 15.79 -14.16
C ASP A 205 -8.40 15.79 -13.52
N THR A 206 -8.11 14.74 -12.74
CA THR A 206 -6.84 14.59 -12.03
C THR A 206 -5.67 14.34 -12.97
N GLY A 207 -5.89 13.70 -14.13
CA GLY A 207 -4.86 13.53 -15.14
C GLY A 207 -4.36 14.87 -15.69
N ALA A 208 -5.28 15.74 -16.10
CA ALA A 208 -4.94 17.08 -16.56
C ALA A 208 -4.28 17.94 -15.46
N PHE A 209 -4.70 17.76 -14.20
CA PHE A 209 -4.07 18.43 -13.04
C PHE A 209 -2.61 17.96 -12.88
N ILE A 210 -2.36 16.64 -12.90
CA ILE A 210 -1.02 16.07 -12.74
C ILE A 210 -0.11 16.46 -13.91
N GLU A 211 -0.61 16.43 -15.15
CA GLU A 211 0.16 16.89 -16.32
C GLU A 211 0.57 18.36 -16.19
N SER A 212 -0.34 19.21 -15.73
CA SER A 212 -0.05 20.62 -15.50
C SER A 212 1.00 20.82 -14.40
N ALA A 213 0.95 20.02 -13.33
CA ALA A 213 1.93 20.07 -12.25
C ALA A 213 3.32 19.62 -12.75
N ASP A 214 3.39 18.52 -13.52
CA ASP A 214 4.66 18.03 -14.10
C ASP A 214 5.25 19.05 -15.09
N ALA A 215 4.42 19.63 -15.96
CA ALA A 215 4.86 20.68 -16.89
C ALA A 215 5.36 21.95 -16.17
N ALA A 216 4.85 22.23 -14.97
CA ALA A 216 5.32 23.31 -14.10
C ALA A 216 6.61 22.95 -13.30
N GLY A 217 7.19 21.77 -13.55
CA GLY A 217 8.42 21.30 -12.88
C GLY A 217 8.22 20.80 -11.46
N LYS A 218 6.99 20.54 -11.04
CA LYS A 218 6.67 20.02 -9.71
C LYS A 218 7.03 18.56 -9.53
N ASN A 219 7.33 18.18 -8.30
CA ASN A 219 7.60 16.80 -7.90
C ASN A 219 6.27 16.07 -7.64
N VAL A 220 5.93 15.11 -8.47
CA VAL A 220 4.74 14.27 -8.33
C VAL A 220 5.17 12.89 -7.83
N LEU A 221 4.66 12.50 -6.66
CA LEU A 221 4.93 11.21 -6.03
C LEU A 221 3.70 10.32 -6.16
N PHE A 222 3.86 9.16 -6.79
CA PHE A 222 2.83 8.11 -6.85
C PHE A 222 3.11 7.05 -5.81
N ARG A 223 2.09 6.67 -5.06
CA ARG A 223 2.17 5.66 -4.02
C ARG A 223 1.06 4.62 -4.15
N ALA A 224 1.43 3.33 -4.06
CA ALA A 224 0.51 2.23 -3.82
C ALA A 224 0.44 1.91 -2.32
N PRO A 225 -0.73 1.52 -1.80
CA PRO A 225 -0.88 1.18 -0.38
C PRO A 225 -0.22 -0.16 -0.03
N LEU A 226 -0.12 -1.10 -0.99
CA LEU A 226 0.39 -2.45 -0.82
C LEU A 226 1.55 -2.75 -1.77
N GLY A 227 2.25 -3.85 -1.53
CA GLY A 227 3.42 -4.25 -2.31
C GLY A 227 3.11 -5.16 -3.48
N ALA A 228 4.16 -5.56 -4.20
CA ALA A 228 4.07 -6.35 -5.44
C ALA A 228 3.42 -7.72 -5.24
N LEU A 229 3.64 -8.35 -4.08
CA LEU A 229 3.12 -9.69 -3.79
C LEU A 229 1.63 -9.70 -3.39
N SER A 230 1.06 -8.52 -3.18
CA SER A 230 -0.36 -8.30 -2.94
C SER A 230 -1.13 -7.91 -4.21
N ASP A 231 -0.47 -7.79 -5.37
CA ASP A 231 -1.13 -7.42 -6.64
C ASP A 231 -2.15 -8.47 -7.07
N VAL A 232 -3.33 -8.04 -7.55
CA VAL A 232 -4.42 -8.92 -7.96
C VAL A 232 -4.02 -9.91 -9.07
N SER A 233 -3.08 -9.53 -9.94
CA SER A 233 -2.65 -10.33 -11.10
C SER A 233 -1.30 -11.02 -10.90
N TYR A 234 -0.40 -10.41 -10.14
CA TYR A 234 0.98 -10.87 -9.98
C TYR A 234 1.31 -11.30 -8.55
N GLY A 235 0.44 -11.03 -7.59
CA GLY A 235 0.57 -11.49 -6.21
C GLY A 235 0.15 -12.95 -6.01
N PHE A 236 0.03 -13.36 -4.76
CA PHE A 236 -0.29 -14.74 -4.39
C PHE A 236 -1.80 -15.00 -4.34
N TYR A 237 -2.44 -14.87 -5.51
CA TYR A 237 -3.87 -15.14 -5.63
C TYR A 237 -4.26 -16.53 -5.06
N PRO A 238 -5.36 -16.69 -4.29
CA PRO A 238 -6.40 -15.69 -3.99
C PRO A 238 -6.06 -14.74 -2.82
N ASN A 239 -4.93 -14.92 -2.14
CA ASN A 239 -4.49 -14.09 -1.02
C ASN A 239 -3.77 -12.83 -1.56
N ALA A 240 -4.52 -11.96 -2.21
CA ALA A 240 -4.05 -10.75 -2.86
C ALA A 240 -5.10 -9.64 -2.70
N ALA A 241 -4.72 -8.39 -2.95
CA ALA A 241 -5.65 -7.28 -3.04
C ALA A 241 -6.62 -7.46 -4.22
N CYS A 242 -7.71 -6.74 -4.22
CA CYS A 242 -8.65 -6.74 -5.34
C CYS A 242 -8.29 -5.71 -6.44
N PHE A 243 -7.10 -5.14 -6.37
CA PHE A 243 -6.60 -4.09 -7.27
C PHE A 243 -5.11 -4.28 -7.59
N HIS A 244 -4.61 -3.48 -8.53
CA HIS A 244 -3.21 -3.49 -8.93
C HIS A 244 -2.35 -2.65 -8.00
N THR A 245 -1.23 -3.21 -7.54
CA THR A 245 -0.30 -2.54 -6.62
C THR A 245 1.03 -2.17 -7.28
N LEU A 246 1.27 -2.66 -8.50
CA LEU A 246 2.53 -2.41 -9.20
C LEU A 246 2.66 -0.98 -9.69
N LEU A 247 3.85 -0.40 -9.60
CA LEU A 247 4.17 0.96 -10.04
C LEU A 247 3.90 1.19 -11.54
N GLY A 248 3.94 0.13 -12.35
CA GLY A 248 3.58 0.20 -13.77
C GLY A 248 2.14 0.65 -14.02
N TYR A 249 1.23 0.49 -13.04
CA TYR A 249 -0.15 0.96 -13.12
C TYR A 249 -0.34 2.42 -12.67
N ALA A 250 0.65 3.01 -12.00
CA ALA A 250 0.51 4.35 -11.42
C ALA A 250 0.10 5.42 -12.45
N PRO A 251 0.75 5.57 -13.60
CA PRO A 251 0.32 6.55 -14.60
C PRO A 251 -1.07 6.24 -15.17
N ILE A 252 -1.36 4.97 -15.47
CA ILE A 252 -2.65 4.55 -16.05
C ILE A 252 -3.81 4.87 -15.10
N CYS A 253 -3.63 4.53 -13.82
CA CYS A 253 -4.65 4.69 -12.79
C CYS A 253 -4.70 6.12 -12.19
N SER A 254 -3.95 7.04 -12.78
CA SER A 254 -3.95 8.47 -12.41
C SER A 254 -4.33 9.39 -13.56
N GLY A 255 -4.86 8.84 -14.66
CA GLY A 255 -5.30 9.62 -15.82
C GLY A 255 -4.18 9.98 -16.79
N LEU A 256 -3.04 9.30 -16.73
CA LEU A 256 -1.87 9.53 -17.58
C LEU A 256 -1.55 8.32 -18.48
N PRO A 257 -2.53 7.79 -19.24
CA PRO A 257 -2.29 6.60 -20.07
C PRO A 257 -1.23 6.92 -21.13
N GLY A 258 -0.21 6.05 -21.24
CA GLY A 258 0.90 6.25 -22.19
C GLY A 258 2.08 7.04 -21.63
N ARG A 259 2.00 7.63 -20.42
CA ARG A 259 3.16 8.16 -19.71
C ARG A 259 3.88 7.04 -18.95
N MET A 260 5.17 7.23 -18.75
CA MET A 260 5.98 6.40 -17.86
C MET A 260 6.40 7.24 -16.66
N LEU A 261 6.73 6.59 -15.56
CA LEU A 261 7.38 7.24 -14.43
C LEU A 261 8.82 7.60 -14.85
N ASP A 262 9.26 8.79 -14.45
CA ASP A 262 10.65 9.24 -14.67
C ASP A 262 11.60 8.49 -13.73
N ARG A 263 11.10 8.09 -12.55
CA ARG A 263 11.85 7.40 -11.51
C ARG A 263 10.98 6.40 -10.76
N THR A 264 11.53 5.21 -10.47
CA THR A 264 10.86 4.17 -9.68
C THR A 264 11.72 3.75 -8.50
N ILE A 265 11.15 3.76 -7.29
CA ILE A 265 11.84 3.40 -6.05
C ILE A 265 11.11 2.23 -5.42
N GLY A 266 11.83 1.12 -5.24
CA GLY A 266 11.36 -0.01 -4.48
C GLY A 266 11.66 0.17 -2.99
N VAL A 267 10.67 -0.03 -2.12
CA VAL A 267 10.92 -0.14 -0.68
C VAL A 267 11.10 -1.60 -0.32
N MET A 268 12.16 -1.90 0.39
CA MET A 268 12.52 -3.24 0.85
C MET A 268 12.91 -3.17 2.33
N SER A 269 12.39 -4.06 3.14
CA SER A 269 12.81 -4.17 4.53
C SER A 269 13.92 -5.21 4.69
N ALA A 270 14.79 -5.01 5.68
CA ALA A 270 15.80 -5.98 6.09
C ALA A 270 15.21 -7.28 6.69
N VAL A 271 13.90 -7.30 6.94
CA VAL A 271 13.10 -8.45 7.41
C VAL A 271 11.82 -8.53 6.59
N SER A 272 11.23 -9.70 6.46
CA SER A 272 9.95 -9.87 5.78
C SER A 272 8.80 -9.71 6.75
N GLY A 273 7.69 -9.11 6.30
CA GLY A 273 6.48 -8.96 7.08
C GLY A 273 5.23 -8.94 6.20
N THR A 274 4.12 -9.43 6.74
CA THR A 274 2.80 -9.34 6.09
C THR A 274 1.69 -9.32 7.13
N VAL A 275 0.66 -8.52 6.87
CA VAL A 275 -0.61 -8.52 7.61
C VAL A 275 -1.67 -9.36 6.90
N GLU A 276 -1.39 -9.82 5.68
CA GLU A 276 -2.32 -10.60 4.86
C GLU A 276 -2.33 -12.07 5.28
N ASP A 277 -3.48 -12.70 5.16
CA ASP A 277 -3.59 -14.15 5.20
C ASP A 277 -2.98 -14.73 3.92
N GLY A 278 -2.41 -15.91 4.01
CA GLY A 278 -1.86 -16.57 2.84
C GLY A 278 -0.42 -17.03 3.02
N PRO A 279 0.22 -17.45 1.93
CA PRO A 279 1.56 -18.01 1.97
C PRO A 279 2.59 -17.02 2.51
N PHE A 280 3.30 -17.43 3.54
CA PHE A 280 4.42 -16.68 4.11
C PHE A 280 5.53 -17.63 4.56
N PRO A 281 6.32 -18.16 3.61
CA PRO A 281 7.38 -19.13 3.92
C PRO A 281 8.41 -18.60 4.92
N ALA A 282 8.73 -17.31 4.87
CA ALA A 282 9.64 -16.66 5.81
C ALA A 282 9.23 -16.83 7.28
N GLY A 283 7.92 -16.89 7.58
CA GLY A 283 7.42 -17.13 8.94
C GLY A 283 7.74 -18.50 9.50
N LYS A 284 8.13 -19.47 8.64
CA LYS A 284 8.59 -20.80 9.07
C LYS A 284 10.12 -20.88 9.24
N ALA A 285 10.84 -19.82 8.88
CA ALA A 285 12.29 -19.83 8.74
C ALA A 285 13.04 -19.43 10.02
N ALA A 286 12.35 -18.85 11.00
CA ALA A 286 12.92 -18.42 12.26
C ALA A 286 12.35 -19.23 13.42
N ASP A 287 13.14 -19.35 14.49
CA ASP A 287 12.62 -19.87 15.75
C ASP A 287 11.74 -18.81 16.45
N LYS A 288 10.90 -19.29 17.36
CA LYS A 288 9.94 -18.44 18.10
C LYS A 288 10.62 -17.34 18.91
N ASN A 289 11.79 -17.59 19.45
CA ASN A 289 12.55 -16.61 20.23
C ASN A 289 13.06 -15.47 19.34
N TRP A 290 13.49 -15.78 18.11
CA TRP A 290 13.90 -14.77 17.13
C TRP A 290 12.72 -13.86 16.74
N GLU A 291 11.56 -14.47 16.46
CA GLU A 291 10.33 -13.78 16.12
C GLU A 291 9.84 -12.86 17.26
N GLU A 292 9.78 -13.38 18.50
CA GLU A 292 9.37 -12.60 19.69
C GLU A 292 10.29 -11.39 19.93
N ARG A 293 11.61 -11.57 19.78
CA ARG A 293 12.58 -10.48 19.94
C ARG A 293 12.41 -9.42 18.87
N LEU A 294 12.15 -9.79 17.62
CA LEU A 294 11.94 -8.88 16.51
C LEU A 294 10.64 -8.09 16.69
N SER A 295 9.54 -8.78 17.01
CA SER A 295 8.23 -8.18 17.29
C SER A 295 8.29 -7.15 18.41
N ALA A 296 8.99 -7.47 19.51
CA ALA A 296 9.19 -6.54 20.63
C ALA A 296 9.97 -5.28 20.24
N LYS A 297 10.84 -5.35 19.24
CA LYS A 297 11.56 -4.16 18.72
C LYS A 297 10.69 -3.30 17.83
N MET A 298 9.87 -3.91 16.96
CA MET A 298 8.94 -3.19 16.09
C MET A 298 7.91 -2.41 16.89
N GLN A 299 7.32 -3.02 17.92
CA GLN A 299 6.38 -2.35 18.83
C GLN A 299 6.99 -1.12 19.52
N ARG A 300 8.27 -1.18 19.90
CA ARG A 300 8.97 -0.03 20.53
C ARG A 300 9.22 1.14 19.57
N GLN A 301 9.22 0.89 18.27
CA GLN A 301 9.44 1.92 17.25
C GLN A 301 8.15 2.61 16.82
N GLY A 302 7.02 2.31 17.48
CA GLY A 302 5.73 2.91 17.16
C GLY A 302 5.18 2.42 15.81
N ASP A 303 5.72 1.32 15.32
CA ASP A 303 5.09 0.56 14.25
C ASP A 303 3.94 -0.22 14.90
N ASP A 304 2.91 0.52 15.33
CA ASP A 304 1.63 -0.01 15.80
C ASP A 304 0.85 -0.67 14.64
N SER A 305 1.62 -1.33 13.76
CA SER A 305 1.05 -2.20 12.77
C SER A 305 0.37 -3.34 13.50
N ASP A 306 -0.88 -3.48 13.23
CA ASP A 306 -1.86 -4.43 13.71
C ASP A 306 -1.30 -5.66 14.42
N ALA A 307 -2.01 -6.10 15.47
CA ALA A 307 -1.74 -7.33 16.22
C ALA A 307 -1.65 -8.60 15.34
N ALA A 308 -1.86 -8.48 14.04
CA ALA A 308 -1.84 -9.52 13.02
C ALA A 308 -0.56 -9.57 12.16
N LEU A 309 0.43 -8.69 12.38
CA LEU A 309 1.66 -8.69 11.57
C LEU A 309 2.46 -9.98 11.78
N ARG A 310 2.56 -10.81 10.74
CA ARG A 310 3.46 -11.96 10.68
C ARG A 310 4.83 -11.49 10.22
N ILE A 311 5.88 -11.89 10.92
CA ILE A 311 7.26 -11.45 10.68
C ILE A 311 8.14 -12.66 10.47
N GLY A 312 9.13 -12.55 9.60
CA GLY A 312 10.14 -13.56 9.34
C GLY A 312 11.46 -12.94 8.89
N PRO A 313 12.50 -13.77 8.74
CA PRO A 313 13.74 -13.37 8.12
C PRO A 313 13.52 -12.79 6.72
N PHE A 314 14.51 -12.05 6.25
CA PHE A 314 14.49 -11.59 4.86
C PHE A 314 14.31 -12.75 3.89
N ASP A 315 13.33 -12.65 3.02
CA ASP A 315 12.99 -13.66 2.03
C ASP A 315 13.50 -13.23 0.64
N ALA A 316 14.65 -13.76 0.26
CA ALA A 316 15.29 -13.41 -1.00
C ALA A 316 14.49 -13.88 -2.22
N VAL A 317 13.76 -15.00 -2.09
CA VAL A 317 13.00 -15.57 -3.22
C VAL A 317 11.76 -14.73 -3.52
N ALA A 318 11.02 -14.37 -2.49
CA ALA A 318 9.86 -13.50 -2.60
C ALA A 318 10.28 -12.09 -3.05
N THR A 319 11.37 -11.55 -2.46
CA THR A 319 11.88 -10.20 -2.79
C THR A 319 12.36 -10.12 -4.24
N GLU A 320 13.12 -11.11 -4.73
CA GLU A 320 13.57 -11.13 -6.13
C GLU A 320 12.39 -11.11 -7.10
N TYR A 321 11.36 -11.90 -6.82
CA TYR A 321 10.13 -11.92 -7.61
C TYR A 321 9.44 -10.55 -7.60
N GLY A 322 9.28 -9.94 -6.43
CA GLY A 322 8.66 -8.63 -6.30
C GLY A 322 9.46 -7.51 -6.97
N VAL A 323 10.79 -7.53 -6.85
CA VAL A 323 11.69 -6.61 -7.58
C VAL A 323 11.49 -6.76 -9.08
N ARG A 324 11.42 -7.97 -9.59
CA ARG A 324 11.18 -8.24 -11.01
C ARG A 324 9.79 -7.74 -11.47
N CYS A 325 8.77 -7.83 -10.62
CA CYS A 325 7.43 -7.30 -10.92
C CYS A 325 7.38 -5.77 -10.89
N GLN A 326 8.01 -5.14 -9.90
CA GLN A 326 8.04 -3.67 -9.74
C GLN A 326 9.04 -2.97 -10.67
N HIS A 327 10.11 -3.68 -11.02
CA HIS A 327 11.22 -3.16 -11.84
C HIS A 327 11.74 -1.79 -11.35
N PRO A 328 12.10 -1.64 -10.07
CA PRO A 328 12.57 -0.36 -9.55
C PRO A 328 13.95 -0.01 -10.10
N GLU A 329 14.21 1.28 -10.27
CA GLU A 329 15.55 1.81 -10.60
C GLU A 329 16.54 1.59 -9.44
N SER A 330 16.03 1.76 -8.21
CA SER A 330 16.81 1.55 -7.00
C SER A 330 15.91 1.16 -5.83
N ILE A 331 16.52 0.59 -4.80
CA ILE A 331 15.86 0.20 -3.57
C ILE A 331 16.20 1.17 -2.45
N LEU A 332 15.18 1.51 -1.65
CA LEU A 332 15.31 2.11 -0.35
C LEU A 332 15.14 1.00 0.70
N LEU A 333 16.24 0.67 1.41
CA LEU A 333 16.26 -0.36 2.45
C LEU A 333 15.87 0.22 3.80
N THR A 334 14.92 -0.43 4.47
CA THR A 334 14.42 -0.07 5.81
C THR A 334 14.68 -1.19 6.82
N GLY A 335 14.40 -0.96 8.09
CA GLY A 335 14.35 -2.00 9.11
C GLY A 335 15.71 -2.61 9.51
N LEU A 336 16.84 -2.06 9.06
CA LEU A 336 18.17 -2.59 9.38
C LEU A 336 18.45 -2.57 10.91
N ASN A 337 17.99 -1.54 11.60
CA ASN A 337 18.11 -1.37 13.04
C ASN A 337 17.34 -2.43 13.86
N LEU A 338 16.32 -3.08 13.27
CA LEU A 338 15.59 -4.19 13.90
C LEU A 338 16.51 -5.38 14.17
N LEU A 339 17.56 -5.55 13.37
CA LEU A 339 18.50 -6.67 13.45
C LEU A 339 19.69 -6.41 14.40
N SER A 340 19.83 -5.20 14.95
CA SER A 340 20.85 -4.92 15.98
C SER A 340 20.71 -5.85 17.19
N GLY A 341 21.82 -6.37 17.72
CA GLY A 341 21.84 -7.31 18.84
C GLY A 341 21.54 -8.76 18.49
N PHE A 342 21.40 -9.11 17.23
CA PHE A 342 21.40 -10.51 16.77
C PHE A 342 22.83 -10.89 16.35
N SER A 343 23.34 -12.01 16.90
CA SER A 343 24.67 -12.52 16.54
C SER A 343 24.65 -13.27 15.21
N VAL A 344 23.51 -13.86 14.86
CA VAL A 344 23.26 -14.60 13.63
C VAL A 344 21.92 -14.12 13.05
N ILE A 345 21.89 -13.88 11.75
CA ILE A 345 20.72 -13.44 11.02
C ILE A 345 20.41 -14.46 9.94
N PRO A 346 19.24 -15.12 10.01
CA PRO A 346 18.78 -16.03 8.97
C PRO A 346 18.29 -15.25 7.74
N ILE A 347 18.50 -15.83 6.55
CA ILE A 347 18.01 -15.35 5.26
C ILE A 347 17.38 -16.53 4.54
N VAL A 348 16.16 -16.40 4.04
CA VAL A 348 15.53 -17.40 3.18
C VAL A 348 16.11 -17.25 1.78
N THR A 349 16.83 -18.27 1.29
CA THR A 349 17.53 -18.26 0.00
C THR A 349 16.95 -19.25 -1.00
N GLY A 350 15.90 -19.97 -0.63
CA GLY A 350 15.21 -20.92 -1.49
C GLY A 350 14.00 -21.53 -0.79
N TYR A 351 13.18 -22.22 -1.57
CA TYR A 351 12.07 -23.01 -1.07
C TYR A 351 12.17 -24.46 -1.52
N ARG A 352 11.66 -25.36 -0.70
CA ARG A 352 11.44 -26.76 -1.04
C ARG A 352 9.96 -27.06 -1.04
N TYR A 353 9.38 -27.41 -2.20
CA TYR A 353 8.00 -27.86 -2.32
C TYR A 353 7.83 -28.73 -3.56
N GLY A 354 6.86 -29.66 -3.55
CA GLY A 354 6.60 -30.56 -4.67
C GLY A 354 7.83 -31.40 -5.09
N GLY A 355 8.74 -31.70 -4.15
CA GLY A 355 9.98 -32.44 -4.42
C GLY A 355 11.07 -31.66 -5.16
N LYS A 356 10.90 -30.33 -5.34
CA LYS A 356 11.85 -29.45 -6.03
C LYS A 356 12.42 -28.40 -5.09
N THR A 357 13.62 -27.91 -5.42
CA THR A 357 14.20 -26.70 -4.85
C THR A 357 13.96 -25.53 -5.81
N VAL A 358 13.41 -24.44 -5.30
CA VAL A 358 13.09 -23.23 -6.07
C VAL A 358 13.85 -22.08 -5.44
N GLN A 359 14.61 -21.35 -6.25
CA GLN A 359 15.33 -20.13 -5.87
C GLN A 359 14.76 -18.88 -6.57
N HIS A 360 14.00 -19.07 -7.64
CA HIS A 360 13.33 -18.02 -8.38
C HIS A 360 11.87 -18.41 -8.60
N LEU A 361 10.95 -17.55 -8.16
CA LEU A 361 9.52 -17.77 -8.40
C LEU A 361 9.18 -17.49 -9.87
N SER A 362 8.31 -18.31 -10.42
CA SER A 362 7.65 -18.10 -11.70
C SER A 362 6.15 -17.89 -11.50
N ALA A 363 5.45 -17.48 -12.56
CA ALA A 363 3.99 -17.37 -12.53
C ALA A 363 3.29 -18.71 -12.25
N LEU A 364 3.95 -19.84 -12.46
CA LEU A 364 3.44 -21.17 -12.15
C LEU A 364 3.59 -21.53 -10.67
N ASP A 365 4.47 -20.83 -9.96
CA ASP A 365 4.79 -21.09 -8.56
C ASP A 365 3.98 -20.19 -7.63
N ALA A 366 3.38 -19.12 -8.15
CA ALA A 366 2.54 -18.20 -7.37
C ALA A 366 1.22 -18.86 -6.94
N GLY A 367 0.63 -18.35 -5.88
CA GLY A 367 -0.66 -18.81 -5.37
C GLY A 367 -0.55 -19.86 -4.26
N SER A 368 -1.56 -20.71 -4.12
CA SER A 368 -1.70 -21.64 -2.99
C SER A 368 -0.59 -22.67 -2.85
N ALA A 369 0.08 -23.03 -3.96
CA ALA A 369 1.17 -24.00 -3.94
C ALA A 369 2.35 -23.57 -3.06
N ILE A 370 2.60 -22.27 -2.97
CA ILE A 370 3.69 -21.74 -2.14
C ILE A 370 3.40 -21.84 -0.63
N GLY A 371 2.13 -22.02 -0.24
CA GLY A 371 1.76 -22.27 1.16
C GLY A 371 2.37 -23.53 1.75
N GLU A 372 2.64 -24.53 0.91
CA GLU A 372 3.29 -25.78 1.29
C GLU A 372 4.83 -25.69 1.26
N ALA A 373 5.38 -24.53 0.87
CA ALA A 373 6.82 -24.36 0.76
C ALA A 373 7.52 -24.39 2.13
N GLU A 374 8.62 -25.13 2.19
CA GLU A 374 9.55 -25.14 3.31
C GLU A 374 10.74 -24.24 2.97
N PRO A 375 11.07 -23.24 3.80
CA PRO A 375 12.18 -22.35 3.52
C PRO A 375 13.53 -23.05 3.61
N ILE A 376 14.45 -22.70 2.72
CA ILE A 376 15.86 -23.04 2.81
C ILE A 376 16.57 -21.81 3.34
N VAL A 377 17.20 -21.94 4.50
CA VAL A 377 17.78 -20.83 5.24
C VAL A 377 19.31 -20.86 5.12
N THR A 378 19.89 -19.68 4.91
CA THR A 378 21.32 -19.40 5.03
C THR A 378 21.52 -18.42 6.16
N GLU A 379 22.48 -18.67 7.03
CA GLU A 379 22.81 -17.81 8.16
C GLU A 379 23.98 -16.89 7.82
N VAL A 380 23.89 -15.63 8.26
CA VAL A 380 24.97 -14.65 8.15
C VAL A 380 25.29 -14.06 9.52
N SER A 381 26.50 -13.55 9.69
CA SER A 381 26.91 -12.89 10.93
C SER A 381 26.14 -11.59 11.14
N GLY A 382 25.59 -11.42 12.33
CA GLY A 382 24.92 -10.21 12.75
C GLY A 382 25.84 -9.21 13.44
N TRP A 383 25.27 -8.22 14.11
CA TRP A 383 25.99 -7.14 14.82
C TRP A 383 25.27 -6.81 16.13
N SER A 384 26.03 -6.24 17.07
CA SER A 384 25.52 -5.86 18.40
C SER A 384 25.21 -4.37 18.51
N GLU A 385 25.80 -3.56 17.64
CA GLU A 385 25.78 -2.10 17.69
C GLU A 385 24.39 -1.56 17.40
N ASP A 386 24.02 -0.48 18.09
CA ASP A 386 22.89 0.33 17.73
C ASP A 386 23.24 1.18 16.49
N LEU A 387 22.37 1.14 15.49
CA LEU A 387 22.56 1.88 14.25
C LEU A 387 21.89 3.26 14.25
N THR A 388 21.18 3.61 15.32
CA THR A 388 20.48 4.90 15.44
C THR A 388 21.49 6.05 15.42
N GLY A 389 21.23 7.07 14.60
CA GLY A 389 22.09 8.26 14.50
C GLY A 389 23.35 8.08 13.65
N ILE A 390 23.57 6.91 13.04
CA ILE A 390 24.64 6.76 12.04
C ILE A 390 24.25 7.57 10.79
N SER A 391 25.12 8.46 10.35
CA SER A 391 24.90 9.39 9.24
C SER A 391 25.73 9.09 8.00
N CYS A 392 26.66 8.12 8.07
CA CYS A 392 27.52 7.74 6.95
C CYS A 392 27.63 6.22 6.85
N PHE A 393 27.57 5.67 5.65
CA PHE A 393 27.65 4.23 5.39
C PHE A 393 28.92 3.60 5.95
N ASP A 394 30.06 4.30 5.87
CA ASP A 394 31.33 3.81 6.38
C ASP A 394 31.37 3.60 7.89
N GLN A 395 30.49 4.25 8.64
CA GLN A 395 30.37 4.11 10.11
C GLN A 395 29.58 2.86 10.52
N LEU A 396 28.89 2.21 9.58
CA LEU A 396 28.17 0.97 9.87
C LEU A 396 29.15 -0.15 10.26
N PRO A 397 28.76 -1.07 11.17
CA PRO A 397 29.50 -2.29 11.45
C PRO A 397 29.76 -3.08 10.16
N GLU A 398 30.92 -3.73 10.07
CA GLU A 398 31.29 -4.50 8.87
C GLU A 398 30.28 -5.58 8.52
N ASN A 399 29.70 -6.26 9.53
CA ASN A 399 28.67 -7.27 9.31
C ASN A 399 27.36 -6.65 8.77
N ALA A 400 26.99 -5.43 9.20
CA ALA A 400 25.83 -4.73 8.66
C ALA A 400 26.08 -4.32 7.20
N LYS A 401 27.25 -3.84 6.84
CA LYS A 401 27.64 -3.58 5.45
C LYS A 401 27.62 -4.85 4.58
N ALA A 402 28.14 -5.95 5.13
CA ALA A 402 28.13 -7.25 4.46
C ALA A 402 26.70 -7.76 4.23
N TYR A 403 25.82 -7.55 5.21
CA TYR A 403 24.40 -7.88 5.10
C TYR A 403 23.73 -7.07 3.98
N ILE A 404 23.90 -5.74 3.96
CA ILE A 404 23.34 -4.87 2.92
C ILE A 404 23.78 -5.33 1.52
N ARG A 405 25.07 -5.61 1.34
CA ARG A 405 25.60 -6.11 0.05
C ARG A 405 25.02 -7.48 -0.32
N THR A 406 24.77 -8.32 0.68
CA THR A 406 24.12 -9.61 0.46
C THR A 406 22.68 -9.44 0.01
N LEU A 407 21.91 -8.55 0.65
CA LEU A 407 20.54 -8.25 0.24
C LEU A 407 20.48 -7.66 -1.17
N GLU A 408 21.37 -6.72 -1.51
CA GLU A 408 21.46 -6.12 -2.84
C GLU A 408 21.69 -7.20 -3.93
N LYS A 409 22.63 -8.12 -3.67
CA LYS A 409 22.90 -9.24 -4.57
C LYS A 409 21.72 -10.18 -4.72
N LEU A 410 21.05 -10.54 -3.63
CA LEU A 410 19.93 -11.49 -3.61
C LEU A 410 18.67 -10.88 -4.23
N ALA A 411 18.41 -9.61 -3.99
CA ALA A 411 17.27 -8.89 -4.57
C ALA A 411 17.47 -8.59 -6.07
N GLY A 412 18.72 -8.61 -6.55
CA GLY A 412 19.04 -8.33 -7.97
C GLY A 412 18.81 -6.86 -8.38
N CYS A 413 18.77 -5.94 -7.41
CA CYS A 413 18.57 -4.51 -7.64
C CYS A 413 19.44 -3.69 -6.69
N ARG A 414 19.97 -2.56 -7.19
CA ARG A 414 20.83 -1.64 -6.43
C ARG A 414 20.08 -1.08 -5.22
N ILE A 415 20.69 -1.14 -4.04
CA ILE A 415 20.24 -0.42 -2.86
C ILE A 415 20.82 0.99 -2.91
N GLY A 416 19.99 1.97 -3.28
CA GLY A 416 20.42 3.37 -3.41
C GLY A 416 20.43 4.14 -2.10
N ARG A 417 19.64 3.68 -1.10
CA ARG A 417 19.54 4.34 0.21
C ARG A 417 19.19 3.35 1.32
N VAL A 418 19.73 3.57 2.50
CA VAL A 418 19.48 2.75 3.70
C VAL A 418 19.01 3.66 4.83
N LEU A 419 17.86 3.35 5.44
CA LEU A 419 17.36 4.02 6.64
C LEU A 419 17.76 3.21 7.88
N THR A 420 18.43 3.86 8.84
CA THR A 420 18.99 3.21 10.04
C THR A 420 18.26 3.55 11.33
N GLY A 421 17.25 4.41 11.29
CA GLY A 421 16.53 4.90 12.47
C GLY A 421 15.03 5.01 12.26
N ASP A 422 14.44 5.96 12.99
CA ASP A 422 13.01 6.28 12.97
C ASP A 422 12.54 7.12 11.77
N GLY A 423 13.42 7.37 10.80
CA GLY A 423 13.11 8.16 9.61
C GLY A 423 13.48 9.64 9.69
N SER A 424 14.09 10.09 10.79
CA SER A 424 14.48 11.49 10.97
C SER A 424 15.70 11.94 10.15
N GLY A 425 16.29 11.06 9.33
CA GLY A 425 17.49 11.35 8.55
C GLY A 425 17.33 11.07 7.05
N SER A 426 18.16 11.71 6.23
CA SER A 426 18.15 11.58 4.76
C SER A 426 18.50 10.17 4.23
N GLY A 427 18.85 9.23 5.10
CA GLY A 427 19.32 7.90 4.78
C GLY A 427 20.76 7.84 4.27
N LEU A 428 21.38 6.66 4.36
CA LEU A 428 22.78 6.42 3.98
C LEU A 428 22.86 5.95 2.52
N ASP A 429 23.80 6.47 1.74
CA ASP A 429 24.09 5.95 0.41
C ASP A 429 25.20 4.88 0.50
N PRO A 430 24.91 3.60 0.20
CA PRO A 430 25.91 2.53 0.26
C PRO A 430 27.04 2.64 -0.77
N HIS A 431 26.87 3.50 -1.76
CA HIS A 431 27.80 3.67 -2.88
C HIS A 431 28.52 5.03 -2.89
N SER A 432 28.19 5.94 -1.94
CA SER A 432 28.95 7.20 -1.78
C SER A 432 30.31 6.89 -1.19
N THR A 433 31.36 7.43 -1.80
CA THR A 433 32.69 7.46 -1.21
C THR A 433 32.84 8.75 -0.41
N ASN A 434 33.64 8.75 0.67
CA ASN A 434 33.88 9.92 1.54
C ASN A 434 34.33 11.21 0.79
N ALA A 435 34.58 11.16 -0.51
CA ALA A 435 34.90 12.31 -1.34
C ALA A 435 33.66 13.17 -1.72
N ASP A 436 32.45 12.57 -1.74
CA ASP A 436 31.23 13.25 -2.20
C ASP A 436 30.45 13.96 -1.05
N SER A 437 30.87 13.74 0.20
CA SER A 437 30.22 14.32 1.38
C SER A 437 30.73 15.73 1.77
N LEU A 438 31.64 16.31 0.99
CA LEU A 438 32.25 17.63 1.21
C LEU A 438 31.90 18.67 0.12
N SER A 439 30.91 18.37 -0.74
CA SER A 439 30.47 19.33 -1.78
C SER A 439 29.05 19.84 -1.50
#